data_1bb61870aa2740a2d748f734023a6d51
#
_entry.id   1bb61870aa2740a2d748f734023a6d51
#
_cell.length_a   1.000
_cell.length_b   1.000
_cell.length_c   1.000
_cell.angle_alpha   90.00
_cell.angle_beta   90.00
_cell.angle_gamma   90.00
#
_symmetry.space_group_name_H-M   'P 1'
#
loop_
_entity.id
_entity.type
_entity.pdbx_description
1 polymer ?
#
loop_
_entity_poly.entity_id
_entity_poly.type
_entity_poly.pdbx_seq_one_letter_code
_entity_poly.pdbx_strand_id
1 'polypeptide(L)'
;MKTVFLDRDGVISIFTPNDYIKKWEEFKFIDGAIEGLKKLYDNGYRLVIISNQAGVNKGLFTIDDLNDITERMKDILRKAGVKLAGVYYCTHTAEENCNCRKPKPGLFYKAVEEMRDIKLQDAFFIGDSEIDVQAGKSAGVKTIVVLSGKTKTAPEIENWDVKPDYIFSDLREAADFIIKGDENGKI
;
A
#
# COMPACT_ATOMS: atom_id res chain seq x y z
N MET A 1 -12.53 -13.46 -4.86
CA MET A 1 -11.39 -13.26 -3.91
C MET A 1 -11.38 -11.79 -3.51
N LYS A 2 -11.42 -11.47 -2.20
CA LYS A 2 -11.28 -10.10 -1.71
C LYS A 2 -9.87 -9.58 -1.93
N THR A 3 -9.71 -8.28 -2.13
CA THR A 3 -8.43 -7.66 -2.45
C THR A 3 -8.02 -6.68 -1.36
N VAL A 4 -6.76 -6.75 -0.95
CA VAL A 4 -6.13 -5.74 -0.11
C VAL A 4 -5.06 -5.04 -0.94
N PHE A 5 -5.29 -3.76 -1.18
CA PHE A 5 -4.29 -2.86 -1.73
C PHE A 5 -3.40 -2.35 -0.59
N LEU A 6 -2.12 -2.14 -0.88
CA LEU A 6 -1.14 -1.70 0.12
C LEU A 6 -0.25 -0.61 -0.48
N ASP A 7 0.05 0.44 0.27
CA ASP A 7 1.23 1.24 -0.05
C ASP A 7 2.50 0.43 0.28
N ARG A 8 3.63 0.84 -0.26
CA ARG A 8 4.93 0.21 -0.01
C ARG A 8 5.63 0.87 1.18
N ASP A 9 5.99 2.13 1.01
CA ASP A 9 6.79 2.86 1.99
C ASP A 9 5.91 3.34 3.15
N GLY A 10 6.28 2.99 4.37
CA GLY A 10 5.48 3.26 5.57
C GLY A 10 4.48 2.15 5.96
N VAL A 11 4.22 1.20 5.06
CA VAL A 11 3.33 0.04 5.31
C VAL A 11 4.09 -1.28 5.26
N ILE A 12 4.81 -1.54 4.18
CA ILE A 12 5.62 -2.75 3.98
C ILE A 12 7.08 -2.48 4.31
N SER A 13 7.63 -1.38 3.79
CA SER A 13 8.99 -0.94 4.03
C SER A 13 9.04 0.32 4.90
N ILE A 14 10.17 0.53 5.55
CA ILE A 14 10.39 1.71 6.38
C ILE A 14 10.19 2.98 5.55
N PHE A 15 9.46 3.94 6.11
CA PHE A 15 9.32 5.26 5.54
C PHE A 15 10.59 6.10 5.75
N THR A 16 11.06 6.75 4.69
CA THR A 16 12.22 7.66 4.73
C THR A 16 11.72 9.11 4.62
N PRO A 17 11.75 9.90 5.71
CA PRO A 17 11.25 11.28 5.68
C PRO A 17 12.02 12.13 4.65
N ASN A 18 11.26 12.83 3.78
CA ASN A 18 11.77 13.75 2.76
C ASN A 18 12.75 13.12 1.73
N ASP A 19 12.78 11.80 1.63
CA ASP A 19 13.64 11.06 0.70
C ASP A 19 12.91 9.83 0.14
N TYR A 20 13.61 9.01 -0.64
CA TYR A 20 13.12 7.77 -1.25
C TYR A 20 14.07 6.62 -0.93
N ILE A 21 13.55 5.41 -0.97
CA ILE A 21 14.38 4.19 -1.04
C ILE A 21 14.88 4.09 -2.50
N LYS A 22 16.16 4.38 -2.71
CA LYS A 22 16.75 4.53 -4.05
C LYS A 22 17.44 3.27 -4.55
N LYS A 23 17.82 2.38 -3.63
CA LYS A 23 18.51 1.11 -3.92
C LYS A 23 18.17 0.07 -2.87
N TRP A 24 18.43 -1.19 -3.20
CA TRP A 24 18.07 -2.31 -2.33
C TRP A 24 18.67 -2.22 -0.92
N GLU A 25 19.90 -1.76 -0.78
CA GLU A 25 20.60 -1.65 0.51
C GLU A 25 19.88 -0.70 1.50
N GLU A 26 19.05 0.19 0.99
CA GLU A 26 18.23 1.12 1.79
C GLU A 26 16.87 0.53 2.15
N PHE A 27 16.43 -0.53 1.43
CA PHE A 27 15.14 -1.17 1.66
C PHE A 27 15.18 -2.03 2.93
N LYS A 28 14.24 -1.78 3.83
CA LYS A 28 14.06 -2.60 5.04
C LYS A 28 12.57 -2.83 5.25
N PHE A 29 12.17 -4.08 5.44
CA PHE A 29 10.81 -4.37 5.89
C PHE A 29 10.54 -3.75 7.27
N ILE A 30 9.33 -3.24 7.47
CA ILE A 30 8.83 -2.90 8.81
C ILE A 30 8.68 -4.19 9.60
N ASP A 31 9.00 -4.15 10.88
CA ASP A 31 8.83 -5.31 11.75
C ASP A 31 7.36 -5.79 11.73
N GLY A 32 7.17 -7.08 11.50
CA GLY A 32 5.85 -7.70 11.36
C GLY A 32 5.16 -7.49 10.01
N ALA A 33 5.70 -6.71 9.07
CA ALA A 33 5.05 -6.51 7.77
C ALA A 33 4.89 -7.82 6.98
N ILE A 34 5.93 -8.65 6.94
CA ILE A 34 5.87 -9.98 6.27
C ILE A 34 4.82 -10.87 6.95
N GLU A 35 4.74 -10.85 8.29
CA GLU A 35 3.74 -11.61 9.05
C GLU A 35 2.32 -11.16 8.70
N GLY A 36 2.05 -9.85 8.67
CA GLY A 36 0.74 -9.30 8.29
C GLY A 36 0.34 -9.67 6.87
N LEU A 37 1.29 -9.55 5.91
CA LEU A 37 1.07 -9.98 4.52
C LEU A 37 0.78 -11.48 4.42
N LYS A 38 1.52 -12.29 5.19
CA LYS A 38 1.32 -13.75 5.20
C LYS A 38 -0.04 -14.13 5.76
N LYS A 39 -0.48 -13.53 6.87
CA LYS A 39 -1.82 -13.73 7.43
C LYS A 39 -2.91 -13.43 6.39
N LEU A 40 -2.85 -12.30 5.71
CA LEU A 40 -3.81 -11.95 4.67
C LEU A 40 -3.78 -12.97 3.51
N TYR A 41 -2.58 -13.32 3.04
CA TYR A 41 -2.43 -14.26 1.93
C TYR A 41 -2.96 -15.66 2.26
N ASP A 42 -2.62 -16.20 3.44
CA ASP A 42 -3.07 -17.52 3.91
C ASP A 42 -4.60 -17.57 4.10
N ASN A 43 -5.25 -16.42 4.37
CA ASN A 43 -6.70 -16.30 4.45
C ASN A 43 -7.37 -15.94 3.10
N GLY A 44 -6.64 -16.11 2.00
CA GLY A 44 -7.20 -16.03 0.66
C GLY A 44 -7.39 -14.62 0.12
N TYR A 45 -6.75 -13.61 0.71
CA TYR A 45 -6.77 -12.26 0.15
C TYR A 45 -5.77 -12.10 -0.98
N ARG A 46 -6.18 -11.39 -2.03
CA ARG A 46 -5.28 -10.91 -3.08
C ARG A 46 -4.54 -9.68 -2.58
N LEU A 47 -3.22 -9.67 -2.71
CA LEU A 47 -2.35 -8.56 -2.29
C LEU A 47 -1.84 -7.80 -3.50
N VAL A 48 -2.08 -6.48 -3.53
CA VAL A 48 -1.70 -5.59 -4.63
C VAL A 48 -1.03 -4.35 -4.06
N ILE A 49 0.18 -4.03 -4.53
CA ILE A 49 0.87 -2.80 -4.12
C ILE A 49 0.48 -1.65 -5.05
N ILE A 50 0.16 -0.49 -4.45
CA ILE A 50 -0.08 0.79 -5.12
C ILE A 50 0.76 1.87 -4.45
N SER A 51 1.80 2.38 -5.11
CA SER A 51 2.72 3.33 -4.49
C SER A 51 3.16 4.47 -5.42
N ASN A 52 3.36 5.67 -4.85
CA ASN A 52 3.95 6.80 -5.53
C ASN A 52 5.48 6.72 -5.42
N GLN A 53 6.16 6.66 -6.57
CA GLN A 53 7.62 6.57 -6.69
C GLN A 53 8.19 7.69 -7.57
N ALA A 54 7.81 8.92 -7.27
CA ALA A 54 8.18 10.09 -8.05
C ALA A 54 9.69 10.38 -8.09
N GLY A 55 10.49 9.75 -7.23
CA GLY A 55 11.93 9.85 -7.24
C GLY A 55 12.55 9.45 -8.59
N VAL A 56 11.90 8.56 -9.35
CA VAL A 56 12.33 8.16 -10.70
C VAL A 56 12.29 9.37 -11.64
N ASN A 57 11.13 10.02 -11.79
CA ASN A 57 11.00 11.18 -12.69
C ASN A 57 11.71 12.43 -12.16
N LYS A 58 12.04 12.47 -10.85
CA LYS A 58 12.94 13.48 -10.27
C LYS A 58 14.42 13.20 -10.53
N GLY A 59 14.78 12.07 -11.16
CA GLY A 59 16.15 11.69 -11.43
C GLY A 59 16.96 11.29 -10.20
N LEU A 60 16.32 10.94 -9.08
CA LEU A 60 16.98 10.55 -7.84
C LEU A 60 17.44 9.08 -7.85
N PHE A 61 16.76 8.23 -8.62
CA PHE A 61 17.11 6.85 -8.91
C PHE A 61 16.43 6.42 -10.21
N THR A 62 16.89 5.33 -10.79
CA THR A 62 16.41 4.86 -12.09
C THR A 62 15.20 3.93 -11.97
N ILE A 63 14.52 3.68 -13.09
CA ILE A 63 13.48 2.67 -13.16
C ILE A 63 14.05 1.27 -12.91
N ASP A 64 15.30 1.02 -13.30
CA ASP A 64 15.97 -0.26 -13.07
C ASP A 64 16.26 -0.47 -11.58
N ASP A 65 16.65 0.59 -10.84
CA ASP A 65 16.79 0.54 -9.38
C ASP A 65 15.45 0.18 -8.71
N LEU A 66 14.36 0.82 -9.15
CA LEU A 66 13.01 0.52 -8.65
C LEU A 66 12.60 -0.93 -8.92
N ASN A 67 12.92 -1.43 -10.12
CA ASN A 67 12.66 -2.81 -10.50
C ASN A 67 13.49 -3.81 -9.67
N ASP A 68 14.79 -3.53 -9.44
CA ASP A 68 15.65 -4.38 -8.59
C ASP A 68 15.10 -4.47 -7.16
N ILE A 69 14.74 -3.32 -6.55
CA ILE A 69 14.09 -3.29 -5.24
C ILE A 69 12.83 -4.16 -5.24
N THR A 70 12.01 -4.02 -6.26
CA THR A 70 10.72 -4.71 -6.36
C THR A 70 10.91 -6.22 -6.48
N GLU A 71 11.82 -6.68 -7.35
CA GLU A 71 12.03 -8.12 -7.53
C GLU A 71 12.64 -8.77 -6.29
N ARG A 72 13.60 -8.12 -5.63
CA ARG A 72 14.17 -8.63 -4.37
C ARG A 72 13.14 -8.65 -3.23
N MET A 73 12.29 -7.63 -3.12
CA MET A 73 11.15 -7.62 -2.19
C MET A 73 10.23 -8.81 -2.47
N LYS A 74 9.83 -9.03 -3.72
CA LYS A 74 8.97 -10.15 -4.14
C LYS A 74 9.62 -11.50 -3.87
N ASP A 75 10.93 -11.62 -4.04
CA ASP A 75 11.68 -12.84 -3.75
C ASP A 75 11.67 -13.21 -2.26
N ILE A 76 11.86 -12.21 -1.38
CA ILE A 76 11.77 -12.43 0.07
C ILE A 76 10.34 -12.83 0.46
N LEU A 77 9.33 -12.12 -0.07
CA LEU A 77 7.93 -12.45 0.19
C LEU A 77 7.58 -13.86 -0.30
N ARG A 78 8.05 -14.27 -1.50
CA ARG A 78 7.85 -15.64 -2.01
C ARG A 78 8.48 -16.70 -1.10
N LYS A 79 9.69 -16.45 -0.59
CA LYS A 79 10.35 -17.34 0.38
C LYS A 79 9.57 -17.46 1.69
N ALA A 80 8.86 -16.40 2.08
CA ALA A 80 7.94 -16.40 3.23
C ALA A 80 6.56 -17.00 2.92
N GLY A 81 6.34 -17.50 1.69
CA GLY A 81 5.06 -18.08 1.26
C GLY A 81 4.01 -17.06 0.84
N VAL A 82 4.39 -15.82 0.54
CA VAL A 82 3.50 -14.75 0.11
C VAL A 82 3.72 -14.43 -1.37
N LYS A 83 2.64 -14.35 -2.14
CA LYS A 83 2.68 -13.94 -3.55
C LYS A 83 1.86 -12.67 -3.75
N LEU A 84 2.49 -11.62 -4.25
CA LEU A 84 1.80 -10.41 -4.70
C LEU A 84 1.14 -10.68 -6.06
N ALA A 85 -0.11 -10.25 -6.20
CA ALA A 85 -0.85 -10.36 -7.46
C ALA A 85 -0.48 -9.24 -8.45
N GLY A 86 -0.08 -8.08 -7.94
CA GLY A 86 0.35 -6.96 -8.76
C GLY A 86 1.15 -5.94 -7.95
N VAL A 87 1.99 -5.17 -8.64
CA VAL A 87 2.72 -4.03 -8.09
C VAL A 87 2.61 -2.89 -9.10
N TYR A 88 2.00 -1.79 -8.69
CA TYR A 88 1.74 -0.63 -9.54
C TYR A 88 2.38 0.61 -8.94
N TYR A 89 3.23 1.25 -9.70
CA TYR A 89 3.90 2.48 -9.33
C TYR A 89 3.46 3.65 -10.19
N CYS A 90 3.33 4.82 -9.56
CA CYS A 90 3.31 6.09 -10.24
C CYS A 90 4.67 6.76 -10.08
N THR A 91 5.41 6.92 -11.16
CA THR A 91 6.72 7.60 -11.16
C THR A 91 6.61 9.10 -11.40
N HIS A 92 5.44 9.58 -11.81
CA HIS A 92 5.22 11.00 -12.12
C HIS A 92 5.37 11.89 -10.90
N THR A 93 5.89 13.09 -11.12
CA THR A 93 5.90 14.17 -10.13
C THR A 93 4.50 14.78 -9.98
N ALA A 94 4.31 15.67 -9.02
CA ALA A 94 3.02 16.33 -8.82
C ALA A 94 2.71 17.29 -10.00
N GLU A 95 3.73 17.94 -10.53
CA GLU A 95 3.66 18.93 -11.61
C GLU A 95 3.20 18.29 -12.94
N GLU A 96 3.48 17.00 -13.15
CA GLU A 96 3.05 16.26 -14.34
C GLU A 96 1.54 16.00 -14.37
N ASN A 97 0.83 16.23 -13.27
CA ASN A 97 -0.63 16.15 -13.13
C ASN A 97 -1.27 14.90 -13.77
N CYS A 98 -0.61 13.75 -13.70
CA CYS A 98 -1.11 12.48 -14.23
C CYS A 98 -2.37 12.00 -13.47
N ASN A 99 -3.06 10.99 -14.01
CA ASN A 99 -4.23 10.39 -13.37
C ASN A 99 -3.91 9.25 -12.41
N CYS A 100 -2.65 8.75 -12.41
CA CYS A 100 -2.26 7.59 -11.60
C CYS A 100 -1.68 7.93 -10.23
N ARG A 101 -1.14 9.15 -10.04
CA ARG A 101 -0.52 9.56 -8.76
C ARG A 101 -1.56 9.77 -7.68
N LYS A 102 -1.40 9.08 -6.53
CA LYS A 102 -2.19 9.37 -5.32
C LYS A 102 -2.06 10.84 -4.94
N PRO A 103 -3.15 11.56 -4.60
CA PRO A 103 -4.45 11.05 -4.18
C PRO A 103 -5.42 10.66 -5.31
N LYS A 104 -5.04 10.68 -6.58
CA LYS A 104 -5.90 10.22 -7.66
C LYS A 104 -5.96 8.68 -7.69
N PRO A 105 -7.11 8.07 -8.06
CA PRO A 105 -7.35 6.63 -7.95
C PRO A 105 -6.86 5.80 -9.15
N GLY A 106 -6.13 6.38 -10.09
CA GLY A 106 -5.83 5.73 -11.38
C GLY A 106 -5.08 4.40 -11.29
N LEU A 107 -4.23 4.19 -10.26
CA LEU A 107 -3.56 2.88 -10.09
C LEU A 107 -4.53 1.78 -9.64
N PHE A 108 -5.61 2.11 -8.90
CA PHE A 108 -6.66 1.14 -8.58
C PHE A 108 -7.40 0.71 -9.85
N TYR A 109 -7.74 1.67 -10.70
CA TYR A 109 -8.43 1.37 -11.96
C TYR A 109 -7.56 0.56 -12.91
N LYS A 110 -6.25 0.84 -12.97
CA LYS A 110 -5.30 0.01 -13.72
C LYS A 110 -5.26 -1.42 -13.20
N ALA A 111 -5.24 -1.62 -11.89
CA ALA A 111 -5.28 -2.96 -11.30
C ALA A 111 -6.59 -3.70 -11.64
N VAL A 112 -7.74 -3.01 -11.62
CA VAL A 112 -9.05 -3.57 -12.01
C VAL A 112 -9.08 -3.93 -13.51
N GLU A 113 -8.49 -3.11 -14.38
CA GLU A 113 -8.42 -3.38 -15.81
C GLU A 113 -7.64 -4.67 -16.11
N GLU A 114 -6.53 -4.88 -15.42
CA GLU A 114 -5.68 -6.07 -15.57
C GLU A 114 -6.23 -7.30 -14.84
N MET A 115 -6.91 -7.09 -13.70
CA MET A 115 -7.49 -8.14 -12.85
C MET A 115 -9.00 -7.91 -12.71
N ARG A 116 -9.77 -8.22 -13.74
CA ARG A 116 -11.19 -7.88 -13.93
C ARG A 116 -12.15 -8.40 -12.86
N ASP A 117 -11.72 -9.32 -12.02
CA ASP A 117 -12.51 -9.87 -10.90
C ASP A 117 -12.35 -9.08 -9.60
N ILE A 118 -11.56 -8.01 -9.58
CA ILE A 118 -11.46 -7.09 -8.43
C ILE A 118 -12.75 -6.28 -8.32
N LYS A 119 -13.36 -6.34 -7.13
CA LYS A 119 -14.50 -5.50 -6.74
C LYS A 119 -14.01 -4.46 -5.74
N LEU A 120 -13.91 -3.21 -6.14
CA LEU A 120 -13.36 -2.13 -5.30
C LEU A 120 -14.18 -1.92 -4.02
N GLN A 121 -15.51 -2.03 -4.07
CA GLN A 121 -16.38 -1.90 -2.89
C GLN A 121 -16.13 -2.97 -1.81
N ASP A 122 -15.54 -4.11 -2.19
CA ASP A 122 -15.21 -5.21 -1.26
C ASP A 122 -13.72 -5.22 -0.89
N ALA A 123 -12.96 -4.22 -1.35
CA ALA A 123 -11.52 -4.13 -1.17
C ALA A 123 -11.15 -3.20 -0.01
N PHE A 124 -9.95 -3.42 0.53
CA PHE A 124 -9.30 -2.52 1.49
C PHE A 124 -8.09 -1.85 0.84
N PHE A 125 -7.77 -0.65 1.29
CA PHE A 125 -6.48 -0.02 1.03
C PHE A 125 -5.81 0.36 2.33
N ILE A 126 -4.61 -0.17 2.57
CA ILE A 126 -3.78 0.12 3.73
C ILE A 126 -2.68 1.09 3.30
N GLY A 127 -2.69 2.27 3.89
CA GLY A 127 -1.71 3.34 3.67
C GLY A 127 -1.21 3.93 4.99
N ASP A 128 -0.34 4.92 4.91
CA ASP A 128 0.25 5.58 6.07
C ASP A 128 0.05 7.11 6.08
N SER A 129 -0.71 7.64 5.13
CA SER A 129 -0.85 9.09 4.90
C SER A 129 -2.23 9.50 4.40
N GLU A 130 -2.54 10.79 4.52
CA GLU A 130 -3.81 11.35 4.05
C GLU A 130 -4.06 11.14 2.56
N ILE A 131 -2.99 11.24 1.73
CA ILE A 131 -3.13 11.02 0.28
C ILE A 131 -3.55 9.59 -0.06
N ASP A 132 -3.22 8.61 0.78
CA ASP A 132 -3.67 7.23 0.62
C ASP A 132 -5.15 7.13 0.90
N VAL A 133 -5.61 7.75 2.00
CA VAL A 133 -7.02 7.78 2.35
C VAL A 133 -7.84 8.45 1.24
N GLN A 134 -7.39 9.61 0.75
CA GLN A 134 -8.06 10.33 -0.34
C GLN A 134 -8.14 9.47 -1.61
N ALA A 135 -7.04 8.78 -1.97
CA ALA A 135 -7.01 7.90 -3.13
C ALA A 135 -7.95 6.70 -2.97
N GLY A 136 -7.94 6.06 -1.80
CA GLY A 136 -8.82 4.93 -1.49
C GLY A 136 -10.30 5.32 -1.50
N LYS A 137 -10.66 6.42 -0.86
CA LYS A 137 -12.04 6.96 -0.87
C LYS A 137 -12.49 7.29 -2.29
N SER A 138 -11.62 7.91 -3.09
CA SER A 138 -11.91 8.22 -4.50
C SER A 138 -12.09 6.96 -5.36
N ALA A 139 -11.42 5.86 -5.01
CA ALA A 139 -11.58 4.56 -5.67
C ALA A 139 -12.79 3.76 -5.15
N GLY A 140 -13.40 4.16 -4.04
CA GLY A 140 -14.53 3.45 -3.41
C GLY A 140 -14.11 2.21 -2.60
N VAL A 141 -12.86 2.15 -2.12
CA VAL A 141 -12.37 1.09 -1.24
C VAL A 141 -12.43 1.51 0.23
N LYS A 142 -12.50 0.56 1.15
CA LYS A 142 -12.37 0.81 2.59
C LYS A 142 -10.92 1.17 2.92
N THR A 143 -10.72 2.24 3.67
CA THR A 143 -9.39 2.79 3.93
C THR A 143 -8.91 2.52 5.35
N ILE A 144 -7.70 2.05 5.47
CA ILE A 144 -7.01 1.78 6.73
C ILE A 144 -5.72 2.60 6.76
N VAL A 145 -5.48 3.31 7.85
CA VAL A 145 -4.19 3.95 8.12
C VAL A 145 -3.43 3.16 9.16
N VAL A 146 -2.14 2.91 8.88
CA VAL A 146 -1.19 2.36 9.85
C VAL A 146 -0.22 3.43 10.31
N LEU A 147 0.08 3.42 11.61
CA LEU A 147 0.94 4.41 12.27
C LEU A 147 2.44 4.05 12.20
N SER A 148 2.79 3.10 11.36
CA SER A 148 4.18 2.66 11.14
C SER A 148 4.99 3.53 10.17
N GLY A 149 4.30 4.36 9.37
CA GLY A 149 4.90 5.12 8.28
C GLY A 149 5.06 6.61 8.57
N LYS A 150 4.55 7.44 7.66
CA LYS A 150 4.61 8.90 7.72
C LYS A 150 3.82 9.45 8.90
N THR A 151 2.59 8.97 9.09
CA THR A 151 1.75 9.30 10.23
C THR A 151 2.13 8.42 11.41
N LYS A 152 2.38 9.01 12.57
CA LYS A 152 2.86 8.31 13.76
C LYS A 152 1.83 8.18 14.87
N THR A 153 0.84 9.07 14.88
CA THR A 153 -0.14 9.13 15.97
C THR A 153 -1.55 9.39 15.43
N ALA A 154 -2.56 8.86 16.11
CA ALA A 154 -3.95 9.09 15.75
C ALA A 154 -4.38 10.58 15.81
N PRO A 155 -3.90 11.41 16.75
CA PRO A 155 -4.22 12.85 16.75
C PRO A 155 -3.79 13.61 15.49
N GLU A 156 -2.74 13.17 14.79
CA GLU A 156 -2.36 13.79 13.50
C GLU A 156 -3.49 13.68 12.47
N ILE A 157 -4.27 12.60 12.52
CA ILE A 157 -5.36 12.31 11.60
C ILE A 157 -6.58 13.24 11.86
N GLU A 158 -6.74 13.76 13.08
CA GLU A 158 -7.83 14.65 13.42
C GLU A 158 -7.87 15.93 12.57
N ASN A 159 -6.71 16.34 12.04
CA ASN A 159 -6.56 17.53 11.21
C ASN A 159 -6.69 17.25 9.69
N TRP A 160 -6.89 15.99 9.28
CA TRP A 160 -7.05 15.67 7.87
C TRP A 160 -8.42 16.05 7.33
N ASP A 161 -8.49 16.45 6.09
CA ASP A 161 -9.77 16.73 5.41
C ASP A 161 -10.60 15.46 5.20
N VAL A 162 -9.92 14.33 4.93
CA VAL A 162 -10.57 13.06 4.68
C VAL A 162 -10.09 12.02 5.72
N LYS A 163 -11.05 11.46 6.47
CA LYS A 163 -10.76 10.48 7.52
C LYS A 163 -10.72 9.05 6.98
N PRO A 164 -9.79 8.21 7.47
CA PRO A 164 -9.81 6.78 7.18
C PRO A 164 -11.02 6.10 7.85
N ASP A 165 -11.40 4.93 7.35
CA ASP A 165 -12.42 4.11 8.01
C ASP A 165 -11.88 3.46 9.28
N TYR A 166 -10.59 3.11 9.29
CA TYR A 166 -9.95 2.45 10.44
C TYR A 166 -8.50 2.91 10.61
N ILE A 167 -7.99 2.80 11.85
CA ILE A 167 -6.61 3.15 12.23
C ILE A 167 -6.03 2.01 13.05
N PHE A 168 -4.79 1.59 12.73
CA PHE A 168 -4.05 0.56 13.46
C PHE A 168 -2.59 0.95 13.62
N SER A 169 -1.88 0.32 14.55
CA SER A 169 -0.46 0.59 14.80
C SER A 169 0.40 0.17 13.60
N ASP A 170 0.11 -1.01 13.05
CA ASP A 170 0.90 -1.62 11.98
C ASP A 170 0.05 -2.54 11.07
N LEU A 171 0.71 -3.11 10.08
CA LEU A 171 0.08 -4.02 9.12
C LEU A 171 -0.42 -5.32 9.77
N ARG A 172 0.18 -5.79 10.88
CA ARG A 172 -0.28 -7.02 11.58
C ARG A 172 -1.66 -6.81 12.19
N GLU A 173 -1.83 -5.70 12.91
CA GLU A 173 -3.13 -5.37 13.52
C GLU A 173 -4.21 -5.13 12.46
N ALA A 174 -3.85 -4.43 11.38
CA ALA A 174 -4.75 -4.23 10.25
C ALA A 174 -5.18 -5.56 9.61
N ALA A 175 -4.24 -6.50 9.43
CA ALA A 175 -4.51 -7.83 8.90
C ALA A 175 -5.43 -8.64 9.81
N ASP A 176 -5.16 -8.64 11.12
CA ASP A 176 -5.99 -9.35 12.11
C ASP A 176 -7.43 -8.80 12.12
N PHE A 177 -7.59 -7.47 12.01
CA PHE A 177 -8.91 -6.85 11.93
C PHE A 177 -9.68 -7.28 10.66
N ILE A 178 -9.03 -7.21 9.49
CA ILE A 178 -9.65 -7.60 8.21
C ILE A 178 -10.13 -9.05 8.25
N ILE A 179 -9.29 -9.97 8.74
CA ILE A 179 -9.59 -11.40 8.79
C ILE A 179 -10.77 -11.67 9.75
N LYS A 180 -10.70 -11.13 10.98
CA LYS A 180 -11.77 -11.31 11.98
C LYS A 180 -13.09 -10.68 11.55
N GLY A 181 -13.04 -9.53 10.86
CA GLY A 181 -14.23 -8.87 10.36
C GLY A 181 -14.92 -9.67 9.27
N ASP A 182 -14.15 -10.30 8.40
CA ASP A 182 -14.65 -11.17 7.32
C ASP A 182 -15.29 -12.46 7.87
N GLU A 183 -14.63 -13.13 8.81
CA GLU A 183 -15.15 -14.32 9.49
C GLU A 183 -16.51 -14.07 10.18
N ASN A 184 -16.71 -12.86 10.71
CA ASN A 184 -17.94 -12.47 11.41
C ASN A 184 -18.99 -11.83 10.49
N GLY A 185 -18.73 -11.72 9.18
CA GLY A 185 -19.63 -11.06 8.22
C GLY A 185 -19.89 -9.57 8.50
N LYS A 186 -18.94 -8.88 9.16
CA LYS A 186 -19.08 -7.48 9.61
C LYS A 186 -18.44 -6.46 8.68
N ILE A 187 -17.62 -6.90 7.71
CA ILE A 187 -16.90 -6.04 6.78
C ILE A 187 -16.90 -6.59 5.35
#